data_071ffcd664af7fa237022b144a7acd18
#
_entry.id   071ffcd664af7fa237022b144a7acd18
#
_cell.length_a   1.000
_cell.length_b   1.000
_cell.length_c   1.000
_cell.angle_alpha   90.00
_cell.angle_beta   90.00
_cell.angle_gamma   90.00
#
_symmetry.space_group_name_H-M   'P 1'
#
loop_
_entity.id
_entity.type
_entity.pdbx_description
1 polymer ?
#
loop_
_entity_poly.entity_id
_entity_poly.type
_entity_poly.pdbx_seq_one_letter_code
_entity_poly.pdbx_strand_id
1 'polypeptide(L)'
;MAEALRQYWYLGIALIATVILTLWVIKKAAQASSRAHAEREAQMKKLEYESGVLKEFSELSEEKLRNADSKRAFDGVAMNIQRYLEKQSNMNAAFSALSDSQKQIYALYYLIDDSKKGLSEFFKCNSAPLTPAAREAVDSLFP
;
A
#
# COMPACT_ATOMS: atom_id res chain seq x y z
N MET A 1 -31.79 36.10 -44.73
CA MET A 1 -31.46 35.00 -43.77
C MET A 1 -30.13 34.31 -44.09
N ALA A 2 -29.80 34.00 -45.34
CA ALA A 2 -28.55 33.31 -45.70
C ALA A 2 -27.26 34.12 -45.42
N GLU A 3 -27.29 35.46 -45.56
CA GLU A 3 -26.14 36.33 -45.27
C GLU A 3 -25.83 36.42 -43.78
N ALA A 4 -26.84 36.48 -42.92
CA ALA A 4 -26.64 36.46 -41.44
C ALA A 4 -26.02 35.14 -40.97
N LEU A 5 -26.43 34.02 -41.54
CA LEU A 5 -25.82 32.71 -41.26
C LEU A 5 -24.35 32.65 -41.71
N ARG A 6 -24.01 33.30 -42.81
CA ARG A 6 -22.64 33.36 -43.32
C ARG A 6 -21.74 34.27 -42.51
N GLN A 7 -22.30 35.32 -41.89
CA GLN A 7 -21.56 36.28 -41.06
C GLN A 7 -21.26 35.72 -39.64
N TYR A 8 -22.11 34.85 -39.11
CA TYR A 8 -22.02 34.38 -37.73
C TYR A 8 -21.70 32.88 -37.59
N TRP A 9 -21.30 32.20 -38.68
CA TRP A 9 -20.99 30.75 -38.68
C TRP A 9 -19.92 30.38 -37.66
N TYR A 10 -18.94 31.27 -37.41
CA TYR A 10 -17.86 31.07 -36.42
C TYR A 10 -18.39 30.97 -34.98
N LEU A 11 -19.51 31.66 -34.68
CA LEU A 11 -20.15 31.53 -33.35
C LEU A 11 -20.74 30.15 -33.15
N GLY A 12 -21.29 29.54 -34.20
CA GLY A 12 -21.76 28.17 -34.16
C GLY A 12 -20.62 27.17 -33.88
N ILE A 13 -19.48 27.34 -34.54
CA ILE A 13 -18.29 26.49 -34.30
C ILE A 13 -17.76 26.71 -32.89
N ALA A 14 -17.67 27.96 -32.41
CA ALA A 14 -17.22 28.24 -31.05
C ALA A 14 -18.13 27.60 -30.02
N LEU A 15 -19.43 27.63 -30.21
CA LEU A 15 -20.40 26.99 -29.31
C LEU A 15 -20.23 25.47 -29.29
N ILE A 16 -20.10 24.82 -30.45
CA ILE A 16 -19.84 23.38 -30.54
C ILE A 16 -18.52 23.00 -29.84
N ALA A 17 -17.46 23.77 -30.11
CA ALA A 17 -16.15 23.54 -29.46
C ALA A 17 -16.24 23.67 -27.93
N THR A 18 -16.98 24.64 -27.42
CA THR A 18 -17.20 24.84 -25.99
C THR A 18 -17.96 23.67 -25.38
N VAL A 19 -19.01 23.16 -26.04
CA VAL A 19 -19.77 22.01 -25.59
C VAL A 19 -18.88 20.75 -25.53
N ILE A 20 -18.08 20.50 -26.58
CA ILE A 20 -17.16 19.36 -26.61
C ILE A 20 -16.12 19.45 -25.47
N LEU A 21 -15.54 20.64 -25.28
CA LEU A 21 -14.57 20.87 -24.21
C LEU A 21 -15.19 20.63 -22.82
N THR A 22 -16.41 21.12 -22.60
CA THR A 22 -17.13 20.94 -21.34
C THR A 22 -17.41 19.45 -21.05
N LEU A 23 -17.89 18.71 -22.05
CA LEU A 23 -18.13 17.28 -21.93
C LEU A 23 -16.82 16.49 -21.65
N TRP A 24 -15.72 16.90 -22.30
CA TRP A 24 -14.42 16.30 -22.06
C TRP A 24 -13.91 16.54 -20.63
N VAL A 25 -14.03 17.77 -20.12
CA VAL A 25 -13.66 18.14 -18.74
C VAL A 25 -14.51 17.35 -17.74
N ILE A 26 -15.83 17.27 -17.93
CA ILE A 26 -16.73 16.52 -17.06
C ILE A 26 -16.34 15.05 -17.02
N LYS A 27 -16.09 14.44 -18.20
CA LYS A 27 -15.64 13.04 -18.28
C LYS A 27 -14.31 12.81 -17.54
N LYS A 28 -13.35 13.71 -17.71
CA LYS A 28 -12.04 13.62 -17.04
C LYS A 28 -12.17 13.78 -15.52
N ALA A 29 -13.00 14.73 -15.06
CA ALA A 29 -13.29 14.93 -13.64
C ALA A 29 -13.99 13.70 -13.01
N ALA A 30 -14.96 13.12 -13.71
CA ALA A 30 -15.65 11.90 -13.25
C ALA A 30 -14.68 10.71 -13.14
N GLN A 31 -13.76 10.53 -14.09
CA GLN A 31 -12.74 9.49 -14.03
C GLN A 31 -11.76 9.69 -12.87
N ALA A 32 -11.33 10.94 -12.62
CA ALA A 32 -10.45 11.26 -11.50
C ALA A 32 -11.14 10.99 -10.15
N SER A 33 -12.41 11.39 -10.02
CA SER A 33 -13.22 11.12 -8.82
C SER A 33 -13.40 9.62 -8.57
N SER A 34 -13.70 8.86 -9.61
CA SER A 34 -13.87 7.40 -9.52
C SER A 34 -12.57 6.70 -9.07
N ARG A 35 -11.40 7.12 -9.57
CA ARG A 35 -10.10 6.60 -9.13
C ARG A 35 -9.83 6.93 -7.66
N ALA A 36 -10.07 8.17 -7.25
CA ALA A 36 -9.88 8.59 -5.87
C ALA A 36 -10.81 7.83 -4.90
N HIS A 37 -12.04 7.51 -5.31
CA HIS A 37 -12.94 6.68 -4.51
C HIS A 37 -12.43 5.24 -4.39
N ALA A 38 -11.97 4.63 -5.49
CA ALA A 38 -11.43 3.28 -5.48
C ALA A 38 -10.15 3.17 -4.61
N GLU A 39 -9.27 4.18 -4.68
CA GLU A 39 -8.08 4.24 -3.83
C GLU A 39 -8.43 4.36 -2.34
N ARG A 40 -9.39 5.21 -1.99
CA ARG A 40 -9.87 5.34 -0.60
C ARG A 40 -10.50 4.05 -0.09
N GLU A 41 -11.31 3.40 -0.90
CA GLU A 41 -11.92 2.12 -0.54
C GLU A 41 -10.85 1.03 -0.33
N ALA A 42 -9.83 0.97 -1.19
CA ALA A 42 -8.71 0.05 -1.03
C ALA A 42 -7.90 0.34 0.26
N GLN A 43 -7.67 1.63 0.57
CA GLN A 43 -7.01 2.03 1.80
C GLN A 43 -7.83 1.66 3.05
N MET A 44 -9.14 1.90 3.02
CA MET A 44 -10.03 1.53 4.13
C MET A 44 -10.02 0.01 4.37
N LYS A 45 -10.14 -0.79 3.32
CA LYS A 45 -10.05 -2.26 3.43
C LYS A 45 -8.70 -2.72 4.00
N LYS A 46 -7.60 -2.07 3.60
CA LYS A 46 -6.28 -2.35 4.16
C LYS A 46 -6.22 -2.03 5.66
N LEU A 47 -6.71 -0.85 6.08
CA LEU A 47 -6.74 -0.45 7.49
C LEU A 47 -7.65 -1.36 8.34
N GLU A 48 -8.81 -1.76 7.81
CA GLU A 48 -9.70 -2.71 8.47
C GLU A 48 -9.02 -4.08 8.66
N TYR A 49 -8.35 -4.57 7.63
CA TYR A 49 -7.57 -5.80 7.72
C TYR A 49 -6.47 -5.70 8.78
N GLU A 50 -5.65 -4.66 8.73
CA GLU A 50 -4.54 -4.43 9.67
C GLU A 50 -5.05 -4.28 11.12
N SER A 51 -6.12 -3.52 11.32
CA SER A 51 -6.73 -3.37 12.65
C SER A 51 -7.30 -4.68 13.17
N GLY A 52 -7.92 -5.49 12.30
CA GLY A 52 -8.43 -6.82 12.62
C GLY A 52 -7.31 -7.76 13.03
N VAL A 53 -6.21 -7.81 12.28
CA VAL A 53 -5.03 -8.62 12.58
C VAL A 53 -4.39 -8.17 13.89
N LEU A 54 -4.17 -6.88 14.10
CA LEU A 54 -3.61 -6.35 15.34
C LEU A 54 -4.46 -6.65 16.57
N LYS A 55 -5.78 -6.64 16.43
CA LYS A 55 -6.70 -6.98 17.52
C LYS A 55 -6.66 -8.48 17.83
N GLU A 56 -6.67 -9.32 16.80
CA GLU A 56 -6.63 -10.78 16.92
C GLU A 56 -5.32 -11.25 17.57
N PHE A 57 -4.20 -10.70 17.14
CA PHE A 57 -2.86 -11.04 17.62
C PHE A 57 -2.30 -10.05 18.67
N SER A 58 -3.15 -9.29 19.35
CA SER A 58 -2.72 -8.37 20.43
C SER A 58 -1.97 -9.11 21.56
N GLU A 59 -2.34 -10.37 21.79
CA GLU A 59 -1.66 -11.31 22.66
C GLU A 59 -1.26 -12.52 21.83
N LEU A 60 0.04 -12.69 21.59
CA LEU A 60 0.59 -13.82 20.87
C LEU A 60 0.56 -15.06 21.77
N SER A 61 -0.14 -16.10 21.33
CA SER A 61 -0.09 -17.42 21.93
C SER A 61 0.15 -18.47 20.85
N GLU A 62 0.80 -19.58 21.22
CA GLU A 62 1.08 -20.68 20.31
C GLU A 62 -0.21 -21.26 19.71
N GLU A 63 -1.27 -21.36 20.50
CA GLU A 63 -2.55 -21.86 20.07
C GLU A 63 -3.20 -20.95 19.00
N LYS A 64 -3.17 -19.63 19.18
CA LYS A 64 -3.66 -18.68 18.19
C LYS A 64 -2.88 -18.77 16.88
N LEU A 65 -1.55 -18.90 16.95
CA LEU A 65 -0.71 -19.02 15.75
C LEU A 65 -0.96 -20.33 15.00
N ARG A 66 -1.20 -21.44 15.69
CA ARG A 66 -1.49 -22.74 15.06
C ARG A 66 -2.85 -22.78 14.37
N ASN A 67 -3.85 -22.11 14.93
CA ASN A 67 -5.22 -22.12 14.42
C ASN A 67 -5.50 -21.02 13.40
N ALA A 68 -4.61 -20.04 13.26
CA ALA A 68 -4.76 -18.95 12.32
C ALA A 68 -4.33 -19.36 10.89
N ASP A 69 -4.91 -18.68 9.92
CA ASP A 69 -4.39 -18.70 8.54
C ASP A 69 -2.92 -18.24 8.52
N SER A 70 -2.08 -18.97 7.78
CA SER A 70 -0.62 -18.74 7.75
C SER A 70 -0.26 -17.30 7.41
N LYS A 71 -0.99 -16.67 6.47
CA LYS A 71 -0.77 -15.28 6.10
C LYS A 71 -1.15 -14.33 7.24
N ARG A 72 -2.28 -14.56 7.91
CA ARG A 72 -2.73 -13.73 9.03
C ARG A 72 -1.79 -13.88 10.23
N ALA A 73 -1.29 -15.09 10.50
CA ALA A 73 -0.29 -15.35 11.54
C ALA A 73 1.01 -14.60 11.25
N PHE A 74 1.52 -14.68 10.02
CA PHE A 74 2.72 -13.97 9.57
C PHE A 74 2.57 -12.45 9.72
N ASP A 75 1.48 -11.88 9.18
CA ASP A 75 1.18 -10.44 9.27
C ASP A 75 1.03 -10.02 10.76
N GLY A 76 0.37 -10.84 11.58
CA GLY A 76 0.16 -10.59 13.00
C GLY A 76 1.47 -10.53 13.80
N VAL A 77 2.38 -11.46 13.55
CA VAL A 77 3.72 -11.47 14.19
C VAL A 77 4.51 -10.24 13.74
N ALA A 78 4.58 -9.97 12.45
CA ALA A 78 5.33 -8.83 11.91
C ALA A 78 4.83 -7.49 12.47
N MET A 79 3.51 -7.27 12.49
CA MET A 79 2.88 -6.06 13.03
C MET A 79 3.11 -5.90 14.54
N ASN A 80 3.13 -6.99 15.30
CA ASN A 80 3.46 -6.92 16.72
C ASN A 80 4.93 -6.54 16.96
N ILE A 81 5.84 -7.07 16.15
CA ILE A 81 7.25 -6.65 16.18
C ILE A 81 7.37 -5.17 15.85
N GLN A 82 6.73 -4.70 14.78
CA GLN A 82 6.70 -3.28 14.43
C GLN A 82 6.23 -2.42 15.58
N ARG A 83 5.08 -2.77 16.19
CA ARG A 83 4.50 -2.03 17.31
C ARG A 83 5.40 -2.04 18.55
N TYR A 84 6.12 -3.13 18.78
CA TYR A 84 7.13 -3.20 19.83
C TYR A 84 8.27 -2.23 19.55
N LEU A 85 8.82 -2.23 18.32
CA LEU A 85 9.92 -1.37 17.93
C LEU A 85 9.56 0.13 17.97
N GLU A 86 8.36 0.47 17.52
CA GLU A 86 7.85 1.87 17.54
C GLU A 86 7.72 2.46 18.95
N LYS A 87 7.52 1.62 19.96
CA LYS A 87 7.46 2.05 21.37
C LYS A 87 8.82 2.26 22.01
N GLN A 88 9.89 1.83 21.35
CA GLN A 88 11.25 1.94 21.90
C GLN A 88 11.89 3.27 21.52
N SER A 89 12.60 3.88 22.46
CA SER A 89 13.35 5.12 22.23
C SER A 89 14.54 4.92 21.27
N ASN A 90 15.09 3.70 21.20
CA ASN A 90 16.16 3.32 20.29
C ASN A 90 15.76 2.06 19.50
N MET A 91 15.18 2.29 18.34
CA MET A 91 14.66 1.23 17.45
C MET A 91 15.78 0.26 17.01
N ASN A 92 16.99 0.78 16.72
CA ASN A 92 18.09 -0.07 16.24
C ASN A 92 18.57 -1.03 17.34
N ALA A 93 18.71 -0.56 18.57
CA ALA A 93 19.06 -1.42 19.70
C ALA A 93 17.97 -2.46 19.98
N ALA A 94 16.70 -2.06 19.93
CA ALA A 94 15.56 -2.95 20.11
C ALA A 94 15.49 -4.01 18.99
N PHE A 95 15.73 -3.62 17.74
CA PHE A 95 15.78 -4.56 16.62
C PHE A 95 16.93 -5.57 16.79
N SER A 96 18.10 -5.12 17.22
CA SER A 96 19.25 -5.99 17.46
C SER A 96 18.98 -7.03 18.57
N ALA A 97 18.13 -6.68 19.54
CA ALA A 97 17.75 -7.57 20.65
C ALA A 97 16.67 -8.61 20.27
N LEU A 98 16.04 -8.51 19.10
CA LEU A 98 15.09 -9.51 18.61
C LEU A 98 15.82 -10.84 18.33
N SER A 99 15.09 -11.95 18.45
CA SER A 99 15.59 -13.25 17.97
C SER A 99 15.76 -13.27 16.46
N ASP A 100 16.61 -14.13 15.94
CA ASP A 100 16.88 -14.22 14.50
C ASP A 100 15.60 -14.52 13.71
N SER A 101 14.74 -15.41 14.19
CA SER A 101 13.44 -15.68 13.58
C SER A 101 12.53 -14.45 13.54
N GLN A 102 12.52 -13.63 14.58
CA GLN A 102 11.73 -12.40 14.60
C GLN A 102 12.29 -11.36 13.60
N LYS A 103 13.61 -11.23 13.52
CA LYS A 103 14.26 -10.36 12.52
C LYS A 103 13.93 -10.80 11.09
N GLN A 104 13.98 -12.11 10.84
CA GLN A 104 13.66 -12.68 9.53
C GLN A 104 12.21 -12.44 9.14
N ILE A 105 11.24 -12.73 10.04
CA ILE A 105 9.82 -12.47 9.79
C ILE A 105 9.56 -10.98 9.49
N TYR A 106 10.14 -10.10 10.31
CA TYR A 106 10.01 -8.66 10.13
C TYR A 106 10.60 -8.18 8.81
N ALA A 107 11.79 -8.66 8.46
CA ALA A 107 12.45 -8.32 7.21
C ALA A 107 11.71 -8.84 5.97
N LEU A 108 11.18 -10.07 6.02
CA LEU A 108 10.35 -10.63 4.95
C LEU A 108 9.04 -9.86 4.77
N TYR A 109 8.41 -9.41 5.84
CA TYR A 109 7.20 -8.62 5.76
C TYR A 109 7.43 -7.34 4.94
N TYR A 110 8.50 -6.60 5.24
CA TYR A 110 8.85 -5.39 4.47
C TYR A 110 9.34 -5.70 3.06
N LEU A 111 10.10 -6.79 2.87
CA LEU A 111 10.50 -7.22 1.53
C LEU A 111 9.27 -7.48 0.65
N ILE A 112 8.25 -8.15 1.17
CA ILE A 112 7.00 -8.44 0.44
C ILE A 112 6.20 -7.17 0.20
N ASP A 113 6.09 -6.27 1.18
CA ASP A 113 5.27 -5.05 1.04
C ASP A 113 5.92 -4.04 0.08
N ASP A 114 7.20 -3.76 0.22
CA ASP A 114 7.93 -2.81 -0.61
C ASP A 114 8.12 -3.32 -2.05
N SER A 115 8.30 -4.63 -2.24
CA SER A 115 8.47 -5.23 -3.56
C SER A 115 7.20 -5.27 -4.42
N LYS A 116 6.04 -4.93 -3.88
CA LYS A 116 4.78 -4.79 -4.66
C LYS A 116 4.89 -3.79 -5.82
N LYS A 117 5.77 -2.79 -5.69
CA LYS A 117 6.07 -1.79 -6.72
C LYS A 117 7.30 -2.13 -7.56
N GLY A 118 7.94 -3.24 -7.27
CA GLY A 118 9.18 -3.71 -7.87
C GLY A 118 10.23 -4.04 -6.81
N LEU A 119 10.97 -5.13 -6.99
CA LEU A 119 11.98 -5.60 -6.02
C LEU A 119 13.03 -4.52 -5.67
N SER A 120 13.37 -3.65 -6.64
CA SER A 120 14.31 -2.55 -6.41
C SER A 120 13.83 -1.52 -5.38
N GLU A 121 12.54 -1.43 -5.13
CA GLU A 121 11.99 -0.45 -4.17
C GLU A 121 12.39 -0.79 -2.73
N PHE A 122 12.44 -2.07 -2.36
CA PHE A 122 12.92 -2.50 -1.05
C PHE A 122 14.32 -1.97 -0.73
N PHE A 123 15.22 -1.96 -1.72
CA PHE A 123 16.60 -1.47 -1.54
C PHE A 123 16.74 0.05 -1.52
N LYS A 124 15.69 0.78 -1.90
CA LYS A 124 15.66 2.25 -1.93
C LYS A 124 14.86 2.86 -0.77
N CYS A 125 14.00 2.05 -0.13
CA CYS A 125 13.15 2.47 0.96
C CYS A 125 13.87 2.48 2.32
N ASN A 126 13.18 2.92 3.35
CA ASN A 126 13.66 2.91 4.74
C ASN A 126 13.92 1.49 5.28
N SER A 127 13.41 0.47 4.59
CA SER A 127 13.63 -0.96 4.86
C SER A 127 14.95 -1.51 4.31
N ALA A 128 15.71 -0.75 3.53
CA ALA A 128 17.01 -1.19 3.00
C ALA A 128 17.98 -1.76 4.06
N PRO A 129 18.06 -1.23 5.32
CA PRO A 129 18.86 -1.83 6.39
C PRO A 129 18.47 -3.25 6.78
N LEU A 130 17.26 -3.72 6.43
CA LEU A 130 16.78 -5.07 6.68
C LEU A 130 17.29 -6.10 5.67
N THR A 131 18.02 -5.67 4.64
CA THR A 131 18.52 -6.54 3.54
C THR A 131 19.27 -7.79 4.05
N PRO A 132 20.17 -7.73 5.03
CA PRO A 132 20.86 -8.94 5.52
C PRO A 132 19.89 -9.96 6.10
N ALA A 133 18.97 -9.52 6.98
CA ALA A 133 17.98 -10.39 7.59
C ALA A 133 16.96 -10.94 6.58
N ALA A 134 16.57 -10.15 5.57
CA ALA A 134 15.71 -10.60 4.48
C ALA A 134 16.39 -11.66 3.63
N ARG A 135 17.68 -11.50 3.33
CA ARG A 135 18.48 -12.49 2.59
C ARG A 135 18.57 -13.80 3.35
N GLU A 136 18.96 -13.76 4.63
CA GLU A 136 19.03 -14.96 5.48
C GLU A 136 17.67 -15.68 5.54
N ALA A 137 16.57 -14.93 5.62
CA ALA A 137 15.24 -15.50 5.62
C ALA A 137 14.92 -16.23 4.30
N VAL A 138 15.24 -15.61 3.16
CA VAL A 138 15.04 -16.23 1.83
C VAL A 138 15.91 -17.49 1.69
N ASP A 139 17.20 -17.41 2.05
CA ASP A 139 18.13 -18.53 1.98
C ASP A 139 17.67 -19.70 2.89
N SER A 140 17.02 -19.42 4.02
CA SER A 140 16.47 -20.45 4.89
C SER A 140 15.21 -21.13 4.35
N LEU A 141 14.43 -20.44 3.50
CA LEU A 141 13.21 -20.98 2.89
C LEU A 141 13.49 -21.75 1.59
N PHE A 142 14.58 -21.41 0.91
CA PHE A 142 14.97 -22.00 -0.38
C PHE A 142 16.44 -22.46 -0.32
N PRO A 143 16.72 -23.53 0.47
CA PRO A 143 18.07 -24.07 0.64
C PRO A 143 18.64 -24.67 -0.65
#